data_1af22b2986e4565918d9b426ed60e61c
#
_entry.id   1af22b2986e4565918d9b426ed60e61c
#
_cell.length_a   1.000
_cell.length_b   1.000
_cell.length_c   1.000
_cell.angle_alpha   90.00
_cell.angle_beta   90.00
_cell.angle_gamma   90.00
#
_symmetry.space_group_name_H-M   'P 1'
#
loop_
_entity.id
_entity.type
_entity.pdbx_description
1 polymer ?
#
loop_
_entity_poly.entity_id
_entity_poly.type
_entity_poly.pdbx_seq_one_letter_code
_entity_poly.pdbx_strand_id
1 'polypeptide(L)'
;MKIGIYGGTFNPPHLGHLTAAAAAIATLKLDKLLLIPASIPPHKDLPAGSATAEQRLEMTRMAGEQLGLGSKVETLDMEVRRAGKSFTSDTLAELKAQFPEDELWLLMGTDMFLSFETWHEPEKIASLAGIAAFGRTKADMEPQFSAQRDKLYRLYPDCLLYTSDAAD
;
A
#
# COMPACT_ATOMS: atom_id res chain seq x y z
N MET A 1 -12.88 -7.70 -10.33
CA MET A 1 -12.69 -7.60 -8.87
C MET A 1 -12.00 -6.30 -8.49
N LYS A 2 -12.18 -5.87 -7.26
CA LYS A 2 -11.39 -4.78 -6.68
C LYS A 2 -10.32 -5.40 -5.79
N ILE A 3 -9.07 -5.15 -6.11
CA ILE A 3 -7.92 -5.73 -5.42
C ILE A 3 -7.12 -4.61 -4.76
N GLY A 4 -7.00 -4.66 -3.44
CA GLY A 4 -6.14 -3.76 -2.69
C GLY A 4 -4.72 -4.28 -2.65
N ILE A 5 -3.75 -3.37 -2.71
CA ILE A 5 -2.34 -3.70 -2.65
C ILE A 5 -1.73 -2.86 -1.53
N TYR A 6 -1.27 -3.54 -0.50
CA TYR A 6 -0.68 -2.88 0.66
C TYR A 6 0.78 -3.31 0.76
N GLY A 7 1.65 -2.47 0.21
CA GLY A 7 3.07 -2.67 0.28
C GLY A 7 3.66 -1.99 1.50
N GLY A 8 4.80 -2.45 1.94
CA GLY A 8 5.50 -1.81 3.04
C GLY A 8 6.67 -2.64 3.52
N THR A 9 7.42 -2.07 4.44
CA THR A 9 8.53 -2.76 5.06
C THR A 9 8.03 -3.84 6.03
N PHE A 10 6.97 -3.54 6.78
CA PHE A 10 6.43 -4.43 7.82
C PHE A 10 7.52 -4.92 8.78
N ASN A 11 8.16 -4.01 9.48
CA ASN A 11 9.32 -4.28 10.33
C ASN A 11 9.08 -3.85 11.80
N PRO A 12 8.27 -4.56 12.57
CA PRO A 12 7.31 -5.59 12.17
C PRO A 12 5.97 -5.00 11.72
N PRO A 13 5.05 -5.82 11.19
CA PRO A 13 3.68 -5.40 11.03
C PRO A 13 3.06 -5.14 12.41
N HIS A 14 2.15 -4.18 12.48
CA HIS A 14 1.55 -3.80 13.76
C HIS A 14 0.06 -3.53 13.61
N LEU A 15 -0.59 -3.22 14.75
CA LEU A 15 -2.04 -2.99 14.78
C LEU A 15 -2.48 -1.91 13.80
N GLY A 16 -1.67 -0.87 13.61
CA GLY A 16 -1.97 0.19 12.64
C GLY A 16 -2.10 -0.35 11.22
N HIS A 17 -1.25 -1.30 10.83
CA HIS A 17 -1.34 -1.94 9.52
C HIS A 17 -2.63 -2.73 9.38
N LEU A 18 -2.99 -3.50 10.41
CA LEU A 18 -4.21 -4.31 10.39
C LEU A 18 -5.47 -3.44 10.39
N THR A 19 -5.47 -2.35 11.15
CA THR A 19 -6.58 -1.41 11.20
C THR A 19 -6.80 -0.76 9.83
N ALA A 20 -5.72 -0.30 9.19
CA ALA A 20 -5.81 0.29 7.86
C ALA A 20 -6.28 -0.73 6.82
N ALA A 21 -5.77 -1.96 6.90
CA ALA A 21 -6.18 -3.04 5.99
C ALA A 21 -7.67 -3.34 6.13
N ALA A 22 -8.15 -3.50 7.35
CA ALA A 22 -9.56 -3.78 7.60
C ALA A 22 -10.46 -2.63 7.13
N ALA A 23 -10.05 -1.39 7.40
CA ALA A 23 -10.78 -0.21 6.96
C ALA A 23 -10.87 -0.13 5.44
N ALA A 24 -9.75 -0.42 4.76
CA ALA A 24 -9.71 -0.39 3.30
C ALA A 24 -10.64 -1.44 2.69
N ILE A 25 -10.60 -2.66 3.22
CA ILE A 25 -11.47 -3.74 2.73
C ILE A 25 -12.93 -3.34 2.84
N ALA A 26 -13.33 -2.79 3.99
CA ALA A 26 -14.71 -2.40 4.24
C ALA A 26 -15.12 -1.19 3.41
N THR A 27 -14.30 -0.14 3.39
CA THR A 27 -14.65 1.15 2.78
C THR A 27 -14.62 1.09 1.26
N LEU A 28 -13.59 0.47 0.69
CA LEU A 28 -13.45 0.35 -0.76
C LEU A 28 -14.19 -0.86 -1.31
N LYS A 29 -14.71 -1.71 -0.44
CA LYS A 29 -15.39 -2.97 -0.82
C LYS A 29 -14.47 -3.83 -1.66
N LEU A 30 -13.27 -4.06 -1.12
CA LEU A 30 -12.28 -4.87 -1.80
C LEU A 30 -12.68 -6.33 -1.82
N ASP A 31 -12.52 -6.97 -2.97
CA ASP A 31 -12.71 -8.41 -3.11
C ASP A 31 -11.51 -9.18 -2.60
N LYS A 32 -10.33 -8.56 -2.69
CA LYS A 32 -9.07 -9.18 -2.27
C LYS A 32 -8.11 -8.12 -1.79
N LEU A 33 -7.28 -8.47 -0.82
CA LEU A 33 -6.19 -7.63 -0.34
C LEU A 33 -4.89 -8.41 -0.43
N LEU A 34 -3.90 -7.81 -1.08
CA LEU A 34 -2.56 -8.38 -1.22
C LEU A 34 -1.61 -7.60 -0.32
N LEU A 35 -0.98 -8.29 0.63
CA LEU A 35 0.06 -7.72 1.48
C LEU A 35 1.41 -8.07 0.86
N ILE A 36 2.23 -7.06 0.56
CA ILE A 36 3.47 -7.25 -0.19
C ILE A 36 4.64 -6.62 0.57
N PRO A 37 5.32 -7.38 1.44
CA PRO A 37 6.49 -6.85 2.13
C PRO A 37 7.67 -6.66 1.18
N ALA A 38 8.40 -5.56 1.39
CA ALA A 38 9.57 -5.23 0.58
C ALA A 38 10.78 -6.01 1.05
N SER A 39 11.66 -6.38 0.12
CA SER A 39 12.96 -6.94 0.47
C SER A 39 13.88 -5.82 0.96
N ILE A 40 14.16 -4.86 0.07
CA ILE A 40 14.92 -3.66 0.38
C ILE A 40 13.98 -2.48 0.12
N PRO A 41 13.59 -1.73 1.16
CA PRO A 41 12.66 -0.62 0.96
C PRO A 41 13.29 0.46 0.07
N PRO A 42 12.53 1.00 -0.90
CA PRO A 42 13.09 1.99 -1.83
C PRO A 42 13.30 3.38 -1.23
N HIS A 43 12.65 3.67 -0.10
CA HIS A 43 12.66 5.02 0.47
C HIS A 43 13.50 5.17 1.74
N LYS A 44 14.04 4.07 2.29
CA LYS A 44 14.83 4.12 3.53
C LYS A 44 15.70 2.90 3.66
N ASP A 45 16.75 3.02 4.50
CA ASP A 45 17.56 1.90 4.92
C ASP A 45 17.00 1.34 6.22
N LEU A 46 17.11 0.02 6.40
CA LEU A 46 16.68 -0.63 7.63
C LEU A 46 17.75 -0.49 8.70
N PRO A 47 17.37 -0.23 9.97
CA PRO A 47 18.32 -0.20 11.07
C PRO A 47 19.04 -1.52 11.23
N ALA A 48 20.26 -1.47 11.77
CA ALA A 48 21.00 -2.67 12.14
C ALA A 48 20.18 -3.50 13.14
N GLY A 49 20.17 -4.81 12.96
CA GLY A 49 19.40 -5.71 13.83
C GLY A 49 17.94 -5.87 13.44
N SER A 50 17.52 -5.25 12.35
CA SER A 50 16.15 -5.44 11.84
C SER A 50 15.92 -6.89 11.41
N ALA A 51 14.65 -7.30 11.41
CA ALA A 51 14.24 -8.61 10.91
C ALA A 51 14.64 -8.76 9.44
N THR A 52 14.98 -9.99 9.04
CA THR A 52 15.28 -10.29 7.64
C THR A 52 14.02 -10.19 6.80
N ALA A 53 14.20 -10.12 5.47
CA ALA A 53 13.05 -10.12 4.55
C ALA A 53 12.18 -11.35 4.73
N GLU A 54 12.79 -12.53 4.93
CA GLU A 54 12.04 -13.77 5.19
C GLU A 54 11.26 -13.71 6.50
N GLN A 55 11.85 -13.17 7.54
CA GLN A 55 11.17 -13.00 8.82
C GLN A 55 10.01 -12.01 8.71
N ARG A 56 10.20 -10.91 8.00
CA ARG A 56 9.15 -9.92 7.79
C ARG A 56 8.01 -10.49 6.94
N LEU A 57 8.34 -11.29 5.95
CA LEU A 57 7.34 -11.99 5.13
C LEU A 57 6.47 -12.89 6.00
N GLU A 58 7.07 -13.69 6.87
CA GLU A 58 6.33 -14.60 7.74
C GLU A 58 5.48 -13.85 8.76
N MET A 59 6.03 -12.78 9.37
CA MET A 59 5.27 -11.95 10.31
C MET A 59 4.06 -11.30 9.62
N THR A 60 4.25 -10.86 8.38
CA THR A 60 3.16 -10.25 7.60
C THR A 60 2.08 -11.28 7.30
N ARG A 61 2.47 -12.50 6.94
CA ARG A 61 1.51 -13.58 6.71
C ARG A 61 0.69 -13.88 7.95
N MET A 62 1.35 -13.96 9.11
CA MET A 62 0.67 -14.21 10.39
C MET A 62 -0.28 -13.05 10.73
N ALA A 63 0.15 -11.80 10.51
CA ALA A 63 -0.68 -10.64 10.75
C ALA A 63 -1.93 -10.65 9.86
N GLY A 64 -1.77 -11.00 8.59
CA GLY A 64 -2.88 -11.11 7.66
C GLY A 64 -3.91 -12.17 8.09
N GLU A 65 -3.43 -13.29 8.63
CA GLU A 65 -4.30 -14.34 9.13
C GLU A 65 -5.15 -13.88 10.32
N GLN A 66 -4.63 -12.96 11.13
CA GLN A 66 -5.36 -12.42 12.28
C GLN A 66 -6.61 -11.63 11.88
N LEU A 67 -6.70 -11.17 10.64
CA LEU A 67 -7.90 -10.51 10.16
C LEU A 67 -9.09 -11.47 10.02
N GLY A 68 -8.84 -12.77 9.98
CA GLY A 68 -9.88 -13.78 9.94
C GLY A 68 -10.69 -13.80 8.66
N LEU A 69 -10.13 -13.31 7.56
CA LEU A 69 -10.83 -13.19 6.27
C LEU A 69 -10.43 -14.27 5.27
N GLY A 70 -9.69 -15.27 5.70
CA GLY A 70 -9.31 -16.40 4.86
C GLY A 70 -8.57 -15.98 3.60
N SER A 71 -8.95 -16.55 2.46
CA SER A 71 -8.28 -16.29 1.18
C SER A 71 -8.47 -14.87 0.64
N LYS A 72 -9.33 -14.07 1.26
CA LYS A 72 -9.51 -12.68 0.87
C LYS A 72 -8.24 -11.86 1.10
N VAL A 73 -7.44 -12.23 2.10
CA VAL A 73 -6.17 -11.58 2.41
C VAL A 73 -5.03 -12.56 2.11
N GLU A 74 -4.13 -12.16 1.22
CA GLU A 74 -3.02 -13.00 0.78
C GLU A 74 -1.73 -12.21 0.88
N THR A 75 -0.67 -12.85 1.40
CA THR A 75 0.66 -12.24 1.48
C THR A 75 1.50 -12.77 0.33
N LEU A 76 2.07 -11.85 -0.46
CA LEU A 76 2.88 -12.20 -1.62
C LEU A 76 4.36 -11.94 -1.36
N ASP A 77 5.20 -12.80 -1.87
CA ASP A 77 6.64 -12.72 -1.72
C ASP A 77 7.36 -12.08 -2.91
N MET A 78 6.61 -11.50 -3.85
CA MET A 78 7.18 -11.05 -5.12
C MET A 78 8.30 -10.03 -4.97
N GLU A 79 8.20 -9.12 -3.99
CA GLU A 79 9.28 -8.14 -3.75
C GLU A 79 10.40 -8.73 -2.94
N VAL A 80 10.11 -9.66 -2.03
CA VAL A 80 11.14 -10.36 -1.26
C VAL A 80 12.03 -11.21 -2.19
N ARG A 81 11.44 -11.80 -3.24
CA ARG A 81 12.17 -12.65 -4.19
C ARG A 81 12.88 -11.87 -5.28
N ARG A 82 12.55 -10.59 -5.47
CA ARG A 82 13.20 -9.76 -6.48
C ARG A 82 14.58 -9.30 -5.99
N ALA A 83 15.57 -9.30 -6.89
CA ALA A 83 16.92 -8.82 -6.55
C ALA A 83 16.92 -7.29 -6.41
N GLY A 84 17.58 -6.78 -5.37
CA GLY A 84 17.73 -5.34 -5.14
C GLY A 84 16.46 -4.66 -4.66
N LYS A 85 16.42 -3.33 -4.82
CA LYS A 85 15.26 -2.54 -4.46
C LYS A 85 14.10 -2.79 -5.42
N SER A 86 12.89 -2.92 -4.87
CA SER A 86 11.68 -3.01 -5.67
C SER A 86 10.99 -1.65 -5.70
N PHE A 87 10.48 -1.28 -6.87
CA PHE A 87 9.70 -0.07 -7.01
C PHE A 87 8.23 -0.42 -7.20
N THR A 88 7.36 0.36 -6.58
CA THR A 88 5.92 0.13 -6.66
C THR A 88 5.41 0.11 -8.10
N SER A 89 5.99 0.95 -8.97
CA SER A 89 5.62 0.97 -10.39
C SER A 89 5.82 -0.38 -11.06
N ASP A 90 6.91 -1.08 -10.74
CA ASP A 90 7.19 -2.40 -11.32
C ASP A 90 6.26 -3.47 -10.75
N THR A 91 6.03 -3.42 -9.44
CA THR A 91 5.12 -4.35 -8.77
C THR A 91 3.70 -4.23 -9.31
N LEU A 92 3.21 -3.00 -9.49
CA LEU A 92 1.88 -2.78 -10.06
C LEU A 92 1.77 -3.23 -11.50
N ALA A 93 2.84 -3.02 -12.30
CA ALA A 93 2.84 -3.48 -13.68
C ALA A 93 2.73 -5.01 -13.76
N GLU A 94 3.47 -5.73 -12.91
CA GLU A 94 3.35 -7.18 -12.83
C GLU A 94 1.95 -7.63 -12.42
N LEU A 95 1.39 -6.98 -11.39
CA LEU A 95 0.05 -7.34 -10.92
C LEU A 95 -1.01 -7.02 -11.96
N LYS A 96 -0.88 -5.91 -12.67
CA LYS A 96 -1.83 -5.57 -13.73
C LYS A 96 -1.78 -6.57 -14.87
N ALA A 97 -0.60 -7.10 -15.18
CA ALA A 97 -0.46 -8.16 -16.17
C ALA A 97 -1.14 -9.47 -15.72
N GLN A 98 -1.11 -9.78 -14.42
CA GLN A 98 -1.78 -10.96 -13.87
C GLN A 98 -3.29 -10.76 -13.76
N PHE A 99 -3.75 -9.54 -13.49
CA PHE A 99 -5.15 -9.21 -13.27
C PHE A 99 -5.61 -8.08 -14.21
N PRO A 100 -5.56 -8.30 -15.53
CA PRO A 100 -5.78 -7.21 -16.50
C PRO A 100 -7.19 -6.63 -16.48
N GLU A 101 -8.17 -7.40 -16.02
CA GLU A 101 -9.56 -6.96 -15.97
C GLU A 101 -9.99 -6.42 -14.61
N ASP A 102 -9.09 -6.46 -13.62
CA ASP A 102 -9.43 -6.08 -12.26
C ASP A 102 -8.97 -4.65 -11.94
N GLU A 103 -9.69 -4.01 -11.03
CA GLU A 103 -9.35 -2.67 -10.56
C GLU A 103 -8.39 -2.79 -9.39
N LEU A 104 -7.22 -2.18 -9.52
CA LEU A 104 -6.18 -2.21 -8.48
C LEU A 104 -6.24 -0.92 -7.65
N TRP A 105 -6.08 -1.06 -6.34
CA TRP A 105 -6.02 0.06 -5.40
C TRP A 105 -4.75 -0.05 -4.58
N LEU A 106 -3.90 0.97 -4.66
CA LEU A 106 -2.68 1.06 -3.86
C LEU A 106 -3.00 1.74 -2.54
N LEU A 107 -2.80 1.03 -1.44
CA LEU A 107 -3.05 1.54 -0.11
C LEU A 107 -1.78 2.13 0.49
N MET A 108 -1.89 3.27 1.17
CA MET A 108 -0.74 3.91 1.80
C MET A 108 -1.17 4.74 3.01
N GLY A 109 -0.21 4.98 3.91
CA GLY A 109 -0.41 5.89 5.03
C GLY A 109 -0.16 7.34 4.63
N THR A 110 -0.39 8.26 5.57
CA THR A 110 -0.29 9.70 5.33
C THR A 110 1.08 10.13 4.82
N ASP A 111 2.15 9.64 5.46
CA ASP A 111 3.51 10.06 5.08
C ASP A 111 3.83 9.69 3.64
N MET A 112 3.45 8.50 3.24
CA MET A 112 3.69 8.02 1.88
C MET A 112 2.84 8.81 0.87
N PHE A 113 1.61 9.12 1.24
CA PHE A 113 0.73 9.92 0.40
C PHE A 113 1.29 11.32 0.17
N LEU A 114 1.82 11.95 1.21
CA LEU A 114 2.36 13.31 1.12
C LEU A 114 3.62 13.41 0.27
N SER A 115 4.32 12.29 0.04
CA SER A 115 5.52 12.25 -0.79
C SER A 115 5.33 11.54 -2.12
N PHE A 116 4.10 11.22 -2.49
CA PHE A 116 3.81 10.34 -3.62
C PHE A 116 4.48 10.79 -4.93
N GLU A 117 4.47 12.09 -5.24
CA GLU A 117 5.04 12.60 -6.49
C GLU A 117 6.56 12.47 -6.55
N THR A 118 7.21 12.13 -5.43
CA THR A 118 8.66 11.90 -5.39
C THR A 118 9.03 10.45 -5.64
N TRP A 119 8.04 9.56 -5.76
CA TRP A 119 8.30 8.14 -5.97
C TRP A 119 8.82 7.89 -7.39
N HIS A 120 9.39 6.70 -7.58
CA HIS A 120 9.86 6.28 -8.90
C HIS A 120 8.65 6.10 -9.84
N GLU A 121 8.64 6.84 -10.93
CA GLU A 121 7.57 6.78 -11.95
C GLU A 121 6.16 6.93 -11.37
N PRO A 122 5.86 8.01 -10.64
CA PRO A 122 4.54 8.15 -10.02
C PRO A 122 3.40 8.21 -11.03
N GLU A 123 3.63 8.75 -12.22
CA GLU A 123 2.64 8.79 -13.30
C GLU A 123 2.26 7.38 -13.77
N LYS A 124 3.22 6.46 -13.78
CA LYS A 124 2.95 5.07 -14.14
C LYS A 124 2.10 4.40 -13.06
N ILE A 125 2.44 4.64 -11.79
CA ILE A 125 1.65 4.13 -10.66
C ILE A 125 0.20 4.61 -10.78
N ALA A 126 0.01 5.91 -10.99
CA ALA A 126 -1.32 6.50 -11.10
C ALA A 126 -2.13 5.97 -12.29
N SER A 127 -1.44 5.54 -13.35
CA SER A 127 -2.09 4.95 -14.52
C SER A 127 -2.53 3.50 -14.30
N LEU A 128 -1.90 2.81 -13.35
CA LEU A 128 -2.15 1.37 -13.11
C LEU A 128 -3.12 1.11 -11.96
N ALA A 129 -3.24 2.03 -11.01
CA ALA A 129 -4.02 1.79 -9.81
C ALA A 129 -4.68 3.07 -9.29
N GLY A 130 -5.80 2.93 -8.60
CA GLY A 130 -6.31 3.98 -7.74
C GLY A 130 -5.43 4.10 -6.51
N ILE A 131 -5.46 5.23 -5.84
CA ILE A 131 -4.67 5.50 -4.65
C ILE A 131 -5.61 5.69 -3.47
N ALA A 132 -5.39 4.94 -2.41
CA ALA A 132 -6.18 5.06 -1.19
C ALA A 132 -5.24 5.38 -0.02
N ALA A 133 -5.46 6.53 0.60
CA ALA A 133 -4.65 6.98 1.73
C ALA A 133 -5.46 6.95 3.02
N PHE A 134 -4.87 6.39 4.06
CA PHE A 134 -5.50 6.26 5.37
C PHE A 134 -4.62 6.93 6.42
N GLY A 135 -5.16 7.96 7.09
CA GLY A 135 -4.45 8.68 8.13
C GLY A 135 -4.53 7.97 9.47
N ARG A 136 -3.58 8.28 10.36
CA ARG A 136 -3.56 7.72 11.72
C ARG A 136 -4.53 8.45 12.62
N THR A 137 -4.58 9.79 12.51
CA THR A 137 -5.48 10.63 13.28
C THR A 137 -6.03 11.72 12.39
N LYS A 138 -7.15 12.31 12.80
CA LYS A 138 -7.74 13.42 12.06
C LYS A 138 -6.79 14.62 11.99
N ALA A 139 -6.02 14.85 13.04
CA ALA A 139 -5.06 15.97 13.09
C ALA A 139 -3.92 15.79 12.08
N ASP A 140 -3.54 14.56 11.76
CA ASP A 140 -2.49 14.28 10.77
C ASP A 140 -2.93 14.62 9.34
N MET A 141 -4.23 14.77 9.14
CA MET A 141 -4.81 14.86 7.80
C MET A 141 -4.90 16.29 7.28
N GLU A 142 -4.96 17.29 8.17
CA GLU A 142 -5.25 18.65 7.79
C GLU A 142 -4.12 19.61 8.17
N PRO A 143 -3.91 20.66 7.38
CA PRO A 143 -4.43 20.98 6.04
C PRO A 143 -3.62 20.38 4.92
N GLN A 144 -2.49 19.76 5.25
CA GLN A 144 -1.49 19.25 4.31
C GLN A 144 -2.07 18.16 3.42
N PHE A 145 -2.91 17.33 4.01
CA PHE A 145 -3.52 16.19 3.31
C PHE A 145 -4.45 16.67 2.19
N SER A 146 -5.29 17.66 2.49
CA SER A 146 -6.21 18.23 1.49
C SER A 146 -5.46 18.92 0.36
N ALA A 147 -4.37 19.62 0.68
CA ALA A 147 -3.54 20.26 -0.33
C ALA A 147 -2.90 19.22 -1.25
N GLN A 148 -2.40 18.12 -0.67
CA GLN A 148 -1.80 17.05 -1.45
C GLN A 148 -2.83 16.34 -2.34
N ARG A 149 -4.01 16.09 -1.80
CA ARG A 149 -5.09 15.49 -2.58
C ARG A 149 -5.42 16.36 -3.80
N ASP A 150 -5.56 17.66 -3.62
CA ASP A 150 -5.87 18.56 -4.71
C ASP A 150 -4.73 18.61 -5.74
N LYS A 151 -3.49 18.58 -5.26
CA LYS A 151 -2.32 18.54 -6.13
C LYS A 151 -2.31 17.27 -6.99
N LEU A 152 -2.60 16.12 -6.40
CA LEU A 152 -2.62 14.86 -7.14
C LEU A 152 -3.77 14.80 -8.14
N TYR A 153 -4.92 15.40 -7.83
CA TYR A 153 -6.00 15.52 -8.80
C TYR A 153 -5.59 16.33 -10.03
N ARG A 154 -4.78 17.37 -9.83
CA ARG A 154 -4.28 18.16 -10.95
C ARG A 154 -3.22 17.42 -11.77
N LEU A 155 -2.33 16.69 -11.09
CA LEU A 155 -1.24 15.97 -11.76
C LEU A 155 -1.72 14.70 -12.46
N TYR A 156 -2.69 14.00 -11.87
CA TYR A 156 -3.15 12.71 -12.36
C TYR A 156 -4.68 12.69 -12.38
N PRO A 157 -5.31 13.46 -13.31
CA PRO A 157 -6.77 13.65 -13.28
C PRO A 157 -7.58 12.39 -13.51
N ASP A 158 -7.00 11.39 -14.15
CA ASP A 158 -7.69 10.12 -14.43
C ASP A 158 -7.49 9.08 -13.33
N CYS A 159 -6.69 9.37 -12.32
CA CYS A 159 -6.45 8.45 -11.22
C CYS A 159 -7.57 8.54 -10.19
N LEU A 160 -8.10 7.38 -9.82
CA LEU A 160 -9.07 7.31 -8.73
C LEU A 160 -8.34 7.57 -7.40
N LEU A 161 -8.91 8.44 -6.59
CA LEU A 161 -8.34 8.81 -5.30
C LEU A 161 -9.37 8.63 -4.20
N TYR A 162 -8.98 7.93 -3.15
CA TYR A 162 -9.77 7.83 -1.93
C TYR A 162 -8.91 8.29 -0.76
N THR A 163 -9.46 9.17 0.07
CA THR A 163 -8.79 9.62 1.28
C THR A 163 -9.75 9.50 2.45
N SER A 164 -9.27 8.94 3.53
CA SER A 164 -10.07 8.76 4.73
C SER A 164 -9.25 9.19 5.94
N ASP A 165 -9.89 9.88 6.88
CA ASP A 165 -9.25 10.15 8.14
C ASP A 165 -9.54 9.00 9.12
N ALA A 166 -8.83 8.99 10.24
CA ALA A 166 -8.94 7.91 11.21
C ALA A 166 -10.28 7.89 11.94
N ALA A 167 -11.09 8.92 11.78
CA ALA A 167 -12.41 9.01 12.40
C ALA A 167 -13.50 8.33 11.56
N ASP A 168 -13.20 8.05 10.30
CA ASP A 168 -14.17 7.40 9.41
C ASP A 168 -14.25 5.85 9.63
#